data_c1c976b3782b01b781a12302531d59fc
#
_entry.id   c1c976b3782b01b781a12302531d59fc
#
_cell.length_a   1.000
_cell.length_b   1.000
_cell.length_c   1.000
_cell.angle_alpha   90.00
_cell.angle_beta   90.00
_cell.angle_gamma   90.00
#
_symmetry.space_group_name_H-M   'P 1'
#
loop_
_entity.id
_entity.type
_entity.pdbx_description
1 polymer ?
#
loop_
_entity_poly.entity_id
_entity_poly.type
_entity_poly.pdbx_seq_one_letter_code
_entity_poly.pdbx_strand_id
1 'polypeptide(L)'
;MALSRNRLLLLVTLLVAAVFMHGCGFNVRGQTPIVPFKAVMIEGNQGTAHELRQLLRQQPGLRFASKTTDAQVVLTVLSQTLERTVVAFSAAGRPREIQLRMRVTYKVSDGYAAELVGLQDIVQTRDLSISEAEVLASGNAEAFIIEDMQRDIAQQLARRLKAIRLPG
;
A
#
# COMPACT_ATOMS: atom_id res chain seq x y z
N MET A 1 -63.24 19.78 -4.37
CA MET A 1 -62.63 19.26 -3.13
C MET A 1 -61.37 20.08 -2.84
N ALA A 2 -61.45 21.04 -1.92
CA ALA A 2 -60.32 21.90 -1.56
C ALA A 2 -59.42 21.14 -0.56
N LEU A 3 -58.17 20.85 -0.95
CA LEU A 3 -57.20 20.33 -0.01
C LEU A 3 -57.02 21.38 1.12
N SER A 4 -57.22 20.96 2.37
CA SER A 4 -57.04 21.87 3.49
C SER A 4 -55.58 22.38 3.50
N ARG A 5 -55.42 23.68 3.77
CA ARG A 5 -54.13 24.39 3.79
C ARG A 5 -53.01 23.62 4.54
N ASN A 6 -53.40 22.88 5.58
CA ASN A 6 -52.48 22.06 6.39
C ASN A 6 -51.99 20.80 5.62
N ARG A 7 -52.80 20.19 4.75
CA ARG A 7 -52.38 19.04 3.93
C ARG A 7 -51.44 19.48 2.81
N LEU A 8 -51.64 20.66 2.24
CA LEU A 8 -50.76 21.24 1.24
C LEU A 8 -49.38 21.55 1.84
N LEU A 9 -49.31 22.14 3.05
CA LEU A 9 -48.09 22.40 3.79
C LEU A 9 -47.32 21.09 4.11
N LEU A 10 -48.02 20.05 4.55
CA LEU A 10 -47.43 18.74 4.81
C LEU A 10 -46.82 18.09 3.54
N LEU A 11 -47.49 18.21 2.41
CA LEU A 11 -46.96 17.70 1.15
C LEU A 11 -45.73 18.47 0.67
N VAL A 12 -45.69 19.77 0.84
CA VAL A 12 -44.52 20.62 0.49
C VAL A 12 -43.34 20.31 1.39
N THR A 13 -43.54 20.16 2.70
CA THR A 13 -42.45 19.78 3.62
C THR A 13 -41.91 18.39 3.34
N LEU A 14 -42.75 17.41 2.99
CA LEU A 14 -42.34 16.08 2.62
C LEU A 14 -41.54 16.07 1.32
N LEU A 15 -41.99 16.89 0.34
CA LEU A 15 -41.29 17.02 -0.95
C LEU A 15 -39.89 17.65 -0.78
N VAL A 16 -39.79 18.70 0.06
CA VAL A 16 -38.52 19.37 0.38
C VAL A 16 -37.57 18.40 1.10
N ALA A 17 -38.09 17.62 2.08
CA ALA A 17 -37.29 16.63 2.79
C ALA A 17 -36.79 15.54 1.85
N ALA A 18 -37.56 15.09 0.87
CA ALA A 18 -37.16 14.10 -0.13
C ALA A 18 -36.02 14.62 -1.05
N VAL A 19 -36.02 15.92 -1.38
CA VAL A 19 -34.94 16.52 -2.21
C VAL A 19 -33.62 16.59 -1.45
N PHE A 20 -33.63 16.82 -0.12
CA PHE A 20 -32.43 16.83 0.69
C PHE A 20 -31.82 15.43 0.93
N MET A 21 -32.57 14.34 0.76
CA MET A 21 -32.05 12.97 0.90
C MET A 21 -31.24 12.49 -0.31
N HIS A 22 -31.26 13.18 -1.45
CA HIS A 22 -30.48 12.81 -2.66
C HIS A 22 -29.03 13.37 -2.64
N GLY A 23 -28.60 14.03 -1.56
CA GLY A 23 -27.31 14.70 -1.46
C GLY A 23 -26.11 13.83 -1.06
N CYS A 24 -26.28 12.55 -0.73
CA CYS A 24 -25.14 11.63 -0.55
C CYS A 24 -24.71 11.08 -1.90
N GLY A 25 -23.98 11.88 -2.67
CA GLY A 25 -23.25 11.40 -3.81
C GLY A 25 -22.23 10.35 -3.37
N PHE A 26 -22.64 9.09 -3.30
CA PHE A 26 -21.74 7.95 -3.22
C PHE A 26 -20.99 7.90 -4.55
N ASN A 27 -19.94 8.72 -4.65
CA ASN A 27 -19.02 8.62 -5.76
C ASN A 27 -18.30 7.29 -5.58
N VAL A 28 -18.80 6.24 -6.23
CA VAL A 28 -18.07 5.00 -6.44
C VAL A 28 -16.80 5.45 -7.14
N ARG A 29 -15.72 5.59 -6.37
CA ARG A 29 -14.39 5.85 -6.89
C ARG A 29 -14.17 4.80 -7.96
N GLY A 30 -14.35 5.19 -9.22
CA GLY A 30 -14.02 4.35 -10.37
C GLY A 30 -12.63 3.85 -10.08
N GLN A 31 -12.41 2.55 -10.23
CA GLN A 31 -11.15 1.89 -9.91
C GLN A 31 -10.04 2.57 -10.72
N THR A 32 -9.47 3.64 -10.16
CA THR A 32 -8.31 4.27 -10.78
C THR A 32 -7.22 3.20 -10.81
N PRO A 33 -6.67 2.88 -11.99
CA PRO A 33 -5.66 1.84 -12.09
C PRO A 33 -4.50 2.17 -11.15
N ILE A 34 -4.02 1.16 -10.42
CA ILE A 34 -2.89 1.29 -9.49
C ILE A 34 -1.65 1.68 -10.29
N VAL A 35 -1.48 1.09 -11.48
CA VAL A 35 -0.38 1.37 -12.42
C VAL A 35 -0.91 1.57 -13.85
N PRO A 36 -0.21 2.37 -14.72
CA PRO A 36 -0.73 2.74 -16.05
C PRO A 36 -0.47 1.68 -17.14
N PHE A 37 0.25 0.62 -16.86
CA PHE A 37 0.61 -0.44 -17.81
C PHE A 37 -0.24 -1.70 -17.60
N LYS A 38 -0.24 -2.59 -18.62
CA LYS A 38 -1.07 -3.80 -18.64
C LYS A 38 -0.30 -5.09 -18.35
N ALA A 39 1.03 -5.06 -18.40
CA ALA A 39 1.88 -6.22 -18.16
C ALA A 39 3.07 -5.84 -17.29
N VAL A 40 3.25 -6.55 -16.18
CA VAL A 40 4.32 -6.31 -15.22
C VAL A 40 5.02 -7.62 -14.87
N MET A 41 6.31 -7.54 -14.66
CA MET A 41 7.09 -8.60 -14.02
C MET A 41 7.68 -8.04 -12.72
N ILE A 42 7.59 -8.81 -11.65
CA ILE A 42 8.20 -8.47 -10.35
C ILE A 42 9.19 -9.56 -10.03
N GLU A 43 10.46 -9.23 -10.05
CA GLU A 43 11.55 -10.12 -9.69
C GLU A 43 11.94 -9.92 -8.23
N GLY A 44 12.32 -11.00 -7.59
CA GLY A 44 12.66 -11.08 -6.18
C GLY A 44 11.68 -11.95 -5.41
N ASN A 45 12.17 -12.58 -4.36
CA ASN A 45 11.42 -13.48 -3.47
C ASN A 45 11.27 -12.89 -2.05
N GLN A 46 11.69 -11.64 -1.84
CA GLN A 46 11.58 -10.95 -0.56
C GLN A 46 10.11 -10.64 -0.23
N GLY A 47 9.81 -10.45 1.07
CA GLY A 47 8.47 -10.17 1.55
C GLY A 47 7.83 -8.95 0.88
N THR A 48 8.59 -7.86 0.69
CA THR A 48 8.11 -6.66 -0.03
C THR A 48 7.69 -6.96 -1.47
N ALA A 49 8.44 -7.80 -2.19
CA ALA A 49 8.06 -8.20 -3.55
C ALA A 49 6.78 -9.03 -3.55
N HIS A 50 6.56 -9.85 -2.52
CA HIS A 50 5.33 -10.62 -2.34
C HIS A 50 4.13 -9.69 -2.09
N GLU A 51 4.25 -8.75 -1.15
CA GLU A 51 3.22 -7.75 -0.86
C GLU A 51 2.87 -6.90 -2.09
N LEU A 52 3.88 -6.49 -2.86
CA LEU A 52 3.65 -5.74 -4.10
C LEU A 52 2.86 -6.57 -5.13
N ARG A 53 3.19 -7.86 -5.29
CA ARG A 53 2.42 -8.73 -6.19
C ARG A 53 0.97 -8.87 -5.71
N GLN A 54 0.73 -9.03 -4.42
CA GLN A 54 -0.62 -9.10 -3.86
C GLN A 54 -1.40 -7.81 -4.11
N LEU A 55 -0.79 -6.66 -3.85
CA LEU A 55 -1.41 -5.35 -4.09
C LEU A 55 -1.79 -5.17 -5.57
N LEU A 56 -0.87 -5.47 -6.48
CA LEU A 56 -1.09 -5.28 -7.91
C LEU A 56 -2.08 -6.29 -8.52
N ARG A 57 -2.25 -7.49 -7.93
CA ARG A 57 -3.29 -8.46 -8.35
C ARG A 57 -4.71 -7.91 -8.20
N GLN A 58 -4.91 -6.91 -7.37
CA GLN A 58 -6.21 -6.27 -7.18
C GLN A 58 -6.59 -5.34 -8.36
N GLN A 59 -5.65 -5.05 -9.27
CA GLN A 59 -5.91 -4.21 -10.43
C GLN A 59 -6.52 -5.03 -11.58
N PRO A 60 -7.76 -4.75 -12.01
CA PRO A 60 -8.36 -5.40 -13.16
C PRO A 60 -7.55 -5.15 -14.44
N GLY A 61 -7.38 -6.20 -15.24
CA GLY A 61 -6.69 -6.11 -16.54
C GLY A 61 -5.17 -6.04 -16.49
N LEU A 62 -4.54 -6.03 -15.30
CA LEU A 62 -3.09 -6.15 -15.16
C LEU A 62 -2.67 -7.63 -15.23
N ARG A 63 -1.72 -7.96 -16.12
CA ARG A 63 -1.16 -9.29 -16.25
C ARG A 63 0.24 -9.35 -15.63
N PHE A 64 0.54 -10.47 -14.97
CA PHE A 64 1.89 -10.77 -14.52
C PHE A 64 2.60 -11.58 -15.61
N ALA A 65 3.64 -11.00 -16.17
CA ALA A 65 4.46 -11.65 -17.19
C ALA A 65 5.39 -12.70 -16.55
N SER A 66 5.56 -13.83 -17.25
CA SER A 66 6.49 -14.88 -16.85
C SER A 66 7.87 -14.73 -17.50
N LYS A 67 7.96 -13.92 -18.56
CA LYS A 67 9.21 -13.59 -19.26
C LYS A 67 9.34 -12.06 -19.28
N THR A 68 10.57 -11.58 -19.22
CA THR A 68 10.87 -10.14 -19.29
C THR A 68 10.34 -9.51 -20.57
N THR A 69 10.50 -10.18 -21.71
CA THR A 69 10.03 -9.71 -23.03
C THR A 69 8.52 -9.52 -23.15
N ASP A 70 7.73 -10.19 -22.28
CA ASP A 70 6.28 -10.09 -22.26
C ASP A 70 5.80 -9.00 -21.28
N ALA A 71 6.71 -8.40 -20.52
CA ALA A 71 6.43 -7.34 -19.57
C ALA A 71 6.63 -5.96 -20.21
N GLN A 72 5.76 -5.01 -19.92
CA GLN A 72 5.99 -3.60 -20.22
C GLN A 72 6.91 -2.96 -19.19
N VAL A 73 6.85 -3.45 -17.95
CA VAL A 73 7.68 -3.00 -16.84
C VAL A 73 8.16 -4.19 -16.04
N VAL A 74 9.44 -4.21 -15.73
CA VAL A 74 10.10 -5.19 -14.86
C VAL A 74 10.63 -4.45 -13.63
N LEU A 75 10.07 -4.74 -12.47
CA LEU A 75 10.60 -4.27 -11.19
C LEU A 75 11.41 -5.38 -10.56
N THR A 76 12.68 -5.13 -10.31
CA THR A 76 13.59 -6.08 -9.66
C THR A 76 13.91 -5.59 -8.25
N VAL A 77 13.47 -6.34 -7.21
CA VAL A 77 13.91 -6.14 -5.83
C VAL A 77 15.23 -6.89 -5.66
N LEU A 78 16.31 -6.14 -5.54
CA LEU A 78 17.68 -6.68 -5.45
C LEU A 78 18.00 -7.16 -4.04
N SER A 79 17.60 -6.39 -3.02
CA SER A 79 17.83 -6.75 -1.63
C SER A 79 16.74 -6.18 -0.72
N GLN A 80 16.52 -6.87 0.39
CA GLN A 80 15.75 -6.40 1.53
C GLN A 80 16.52 -6.75 2.79
N THR A 81 16.92 -5.74 3.56
CA THR A 81 17.64 -5.91 4.82
C THR A 81 16.81 -5.37 5.96
N LEU A 82 16.87 -6.04 7.09
CA LEU A 82 16.26 -5.61 8.34
C LEU A 82 17.37 -5.45 9.38
N GLU A 83 17.55 -4.24 9.87
CA GLU A 83 18.43 -3.91 10.97
C GLU A 83 17.60 -3.77 12.25
N ARG A 84 18.15 -4.26 13.37
CA ARG A 84 17.54 -4.21 14.68
C ARG A 84 18.49 -3.57 15.66
N THR A 85 18.12 -2.45 16.24
CA THR A 85 18.94 -1.69 17.17
C THR A 85 18.20 -1.47 18.49
N VAL A 86 18.82 -1.80 19.62
CA VAL A 86 18.27 -1.46 20.94
C VAL A 86 18.52 0.02 21.18
N VAL A 87 17.45 0.80 21.37
CA VAL A 87 17.51 2.26 21.55
C VAL A 87 17.27 2.68 23.02
N ALA A 88 16.64 1.81 23.82
CA ALA A 88 16.47 2.07 25.24
C ALA A 88 16.56 0.78 26.07
N PHE A 89 17.07 0.93 27.30
CA PHE A 89 17.18 -0.13 28.30
C PHE A 89 16.34 0.21 29.55
N SER A 90 15.84 -0.80 30.23
CA SER A 90 15.25 -0.65 31.56
C SER A 90 16.32 -0.40 32.63
N ALA A 91 15.91 -0.03 33.85
CA ALA A 91 16.82 0.10 34.99
C ALA A 91 17.56 -1.21 35.32
N ALA A 92 17.00 -2.37 34.93
CA ALA A 92 17.62 -3.68 35.08
C ALA A 92 18.56 -4.06 33.91
N GLY A 93 18.86 -3.15 32.97
CA GLY A 93 19.71 -3.40 31.80
C GLY A 93 19.09 -4.26 30.70
N ARG A 94 17.78 -4.46 30.72
CA ARG A 94 17.08 -5.21 29.69
C ARG A 94 16.60 -4.27 28.56
N PRO A 95 16.60 -4.72 27.29
CA PRO A 95 16.02 -3.94 26.19
C PRO A 95 14.57 -3.56 26.50
N ARG A 96 14.25 -2.27 26.40
CA ARG A 96 12.90 -1.71 26.58
C ARG A 96 12.32 -1.19 25.28
N GLU A 97 13.17 -0.74 24.39
CA GLU A 97 12.76 -0.25 23.08
C GLU A 97 13.76 -0.69 22.01
N ILE A 98 13.22 -1.20 20.91
CA ILE A 98 13.99 -1.68 19.77
C ILE A 98 13.52 -0.90 18.55
N GLN A 99 14.48 -0.37 17.80
CA GLN A 99 14.24 0.22 16.50
C GLN A 99 14.47 -0.82 15.40
N LEU A 100 13.47 -1.02 14.56
CA LEU A 100 13.52 -1.83 13.34
C LEU A 100 13.70 -0.90 12.15
N ARG A 101 14.73 -1.14 11.33
CA ARG A 101 15.00 -0.39 10.11
C ARG A 101 15.07 -1.35 8.92
N MET A 102 14.10 -1.22 8.03
CA MET A 102 14.05 -2.00 6.79
C MET A 102 14.52 -1.15 5.61
N ARG A 103 15.46 -1.69 4.83
CA ARG A 103 15.93 -1.11 3.57
C ARG A 103 15.61 -2.06 2.44
N VAL A 104 14.99 -1.56 1.39
CA VAL A 104 14.71 -2.29 0.15
C VAL A 104 15.39 -1.57 -1.00
N THR A 105 16.30 -2.26 -1.68
CA THR A 105 16.99 -1.78 -2.88
C THR A 105 16.32 -2.39 -4.10
N TYR A 106 15.98 -1.57 -5.07
CA TYR A 106 15.28 -1.99 -6.28
C TYR A 106 15.72 -1.18 -7.51
N LYS A 107 15.40 -1.69 -8.69
CA LYS A 107 15.49 -0.99 -9.98
C LYS A 107 14.26 -1.31 -10.83
N VAL A 108 14.03 -0.52 -11.86
CA VAL A 108 12.94 -0.73 -12.82
C VAL A 108 13.49 -0.63 -14.24
N SER A 109 13.15 -1.60 -15.07
CA SER A 109 13.46 -1.60 -16.50
C SER A 109 12.19 -1.87 -17.33
N ASP A 110 12.28 -1.69 -18.62
CA ASP A 110 11.28 -2.22 -19.55
C ASP A 110 11.55 -3.72 -19.85
N GLY A 111 10.71 -4.32 -20.70
CA GLY A 111 10.84 -5.72 -21.11
C GLY A 111 12.08 -6.04 -21.92
N TYR A 112 12.80 -5.04 -22.42
CA TYR A 112 14.04 -5.15 -23.21
C TYR A 112 15.28 -4.73 -22.41
N ALA A 113 15.15 -4.64 -21.09
CA ALA A 113 16.20 -4.27 -20.15
C ALA A 113 16.68 -2.81 -20.25
N ALA A 114 15.96 -1.92 -20.97
CA ALA A 114 16.24 -0.50 -20.90
C ALA A 114 15.83 0.04 -19.53
N GLU A 115 16.73 0.79 -18.89
CA GLU A 115 16.53 1.31 -17.55
C GLU A 115 15.47 2.43 -17.56
N LEU A 116 14.39 2.23 -16.80
CA LEU A 116 13.34 3.23 -16.55
C LEU A 116 13.60 3.98 -15.23
N VAL A 117 14.08 3.28 -14.23
CA VAL A 117 14.51 3.82 -12.94
C VAL A 117 15.74 3.06 -12.50
N GLY A 118 16.85 3.75 -12.32
CA GLY A 118 18.10 3.20 -11.83
C GLY A 118 17.98 2.68 -10.39
N LEU A 119 19.11 2.29 -9.83
CA LEU A 119 19.15 1.75 -8.48
C LEU A 119 18.61 2.77 -7.46
N GLN A 120 17.64 2.36 -6.67
CA GLN A 120 16.98 3.17 -5.65
C GLN A 120 16.78 2.40 -4.36
N ASP A 121 16.81 3.12 -3.25
CA ASP A 121 16.46 2.60 -1.93
C ASP A 121 15.14 3.17 -1.43
N ILE A 122 14.40 2.34 -0.69
CA ILE A 122 13.35 2.76 0.22
C ILE A 122 13.76 2.31 1.62
N VAL A 123 13.73 3.23 2.58
CA VAL A 123 14.03 2.93 3.96
C VAL A 123 12.81 3.26 4.81
N GLN A 124 12.43 2.33 5.68
CA GLN A 124 11.42 2.52 6.70
C GLN A 124 12.00 2.22 8.08
N THR A 125 11.50 2.94 9.09
CA THR A 125 11.89 2.74 10.49
C THR A 125 10.63 2.64 11.33
N ARG A 126 10.61 1.70 12.29
CA ARG A 126 9.57 1.51 13.29
C ARG A 126 10.21 1.23 14.63
N ASP A 127 9.59 1.75 15.69
CA ASP A 127 10.01 1.48 17.06
C ASP A 127 9.06 0.46 17.70
N LEU A 128 9.63 -0.48 18.42
CA LEU A 128 8.93 -1.52 19.18
C LEU A 128 9.25 -1.37 20.65
N SER A 129 8.25 -1.02 21.45
CA SER A 129 8.36 -1.02 22.91
C SER A 129 8.14 -2.45 23.45
N ILE A 130 9.03 -2.90 24.33
CA ILE A 130 8.97 -4.21 24.97
C ILE A 130 8.56 -3.99 26.43
N SER A 131 7.40 -4.51 26.82
CA SER A 131 7.01 -4.55 28.23
C SER A 131 7.51 -5.83 28.90
N GLU A 132 7.92 -5.74 30.16
CA GLU A 132 8.45 -6.91 30.92
C GLU A 132 7.39 -8.02 31.05
N ALA A 133 6.10 -7.70 31.04
CA ALA A 133 5.00 -8.65 31.14
C ALA A 133 4.73 -9.42 29.83
N GLU A 134 5.26 -8.97 28.68
CA GLU A 134 4.89 -9.48 27.36
C GLU A 134 6.06 -10.07 26.56
N VAL A 135 7.10 -10.55 27.20
CA VAL A 135 8.29 -11.10 26.52
C VAL A 135 7.93 -12.24 25.55
N LEU A 136 6.89 -13.02 25.82
CA LEU A 136 6.40 -14.08 24.93
C LEU A 136 5.54 -13.53 23.78
N ALA A 137 4.88 -12.39 23.97
CA ALA A 137 4.07 -11.73 22.94
C ALA A 137 4.91 -10.84 22.01
N SER A 138 6.12 -10.43 22.42
CA SER A 138 6.97 -9.52 21.69
C SER A 138 7.44 -10.05 20.33
N GLY A 139 7.66 -11.37 20.21
CA GLY A 139 8.03 -11.99 18.93
C GLY A 139 6.92 -11.89 17.87
N ASN A 140 5.66 -12.03 18.28
CA ASN A 140 4.52 -11.86 17.39
C ASN A 140 4.36 -10.37 17.00
N ALA A 141 4.55 -9.45 17.95
CA ALA A 141 4.48 -8.01 17.68
C ALA A 141 5.55 -7.56 16.69
N GLU A 142 6.79 -8.06 16.82
CA GLU A 142 7.86 -7.77 15.86
C GLU A 142 7.52 -8.27 14.45
N ALA A 143 6.98 -9.49 14.33
CA ALA A 143 6.57 -10.07 13.06
C ALA A 143 5.49 -9.23 12.37
N PHE A 144 4.49 -8.76 13.11
CA PHE A 144 3.45 -7.86 12.59
C PHE A 144 4.02 -6.52 12.10
N ILE A 145 4.96 -5.94 12.84
CA ILE A 145 5.62 -4.69 12.43
C ILE A 145 6.42 -4.90 11.15
N ILE A 146 7.15 -6.02 11.02
CA ILE A 146 7.90 -6.35 9.80
C ILE A 146 6.96 -6.48 8.60
N GLU A 147 5.85 -7.19 8.74
CA GLU A 147 4.84 -7.35 7.69
C GLU A 147 4.22 -5.99 7.30
N ASP A 148 3.89 -5.14 8.29
CA ASP A 148 3.37 -3.80 8.05
C ASP A 148 4.38 -2.94 7.29
N MET A 149 5.67 -2.97 7.66
CA MET A 149 6.73 -2.27 6.94
C MET A 149 6.86 -2.75 5.49
N GLN A 150 6.77 -4.06 5.25
CA GLN A 150 6.80 -4.63 3.89
C GLN A 150 5.62 -4.15 3.05
N ARG A 151 4.42 -4.11 3.64
CA ARG A 151 3.20 -3.62 2.99
C ARG A 151 3.30 -2.13 2.67
N ASP A 152 3.79 -1.33 3.60
CA ASP A 152 4.00 0.11 3.39
C ASP A 152 5.01 0.39 2.27
N ILE A 153 6.12 -0.36 2.22
CA ILE A 153 7.12 -0.24 1.15
C ILE A 153 6.52 -0.68 -0.19
N ALA A 154 5.74 -1.76 -0.21
CA ALA A 154 5.04 -2.21 -1.42
C ALA A 154 4.08 -1.14 -1.96
N GLN A 155 3.35 -0.45 -1.09
CA GLN A 155 2.52 0.69 -1.49
C GLN A 155 3.35 1.86 -2.05
N GLN A 156 4.51 2.14 -1.47
CA GLN A 156 5.42 3.16 -2.00
C GLN A 156 5.94 2.76 -3.39
N LEU A 157 6.33 1.51 -3.58
CA LEU A 157 6.73 0.98 -4.89
C LEU A 157 5.61 1.11 -5.92
N ALA A 158 4.37 0.75 -5.55
CA ALA A 158 3.21 0.90 -6.43
C ALA A 158 2.98 2.37 -6.85
N ARG A 159 3.12 3.31 -5.90
CA ARG A 159 3.03 4.75 -6.23
C ARG A 159 4.14 5.20 -7.18
N ARG A 160 5.37 4.71 -7.01
CA ARG A 160 6.50 5.01 -7.90
C ARG A 160 6.28 4.41 -9.29
N LEU A 161 5.79 3.15 -9.36
CA LEU A 161 5.41 2.49 -10.62
C LEU A 161 4.31 3.28 -11.36
N LYS A 162 3.34 3.84 -10.64
CA LYS A 162 2.29 4.68 -11.23
C LYS A 162 2.83 5.92 -11.93
N ALA A 163 3.95 6.46 -11.46
CA ALA A 163 4.58 7.65 -12.01
C ALA A 163 5.46 7.37 -13.24
N ILE A 164 5.74 6.10 -13.55
CA ILE A 164 6.57 5.72 -14.69
C ILE A 164 5.85 6.05 -15.99
N ARG A 165 6.54 6.74 -16.87
CA ARG A 165 6.13 6.97 -18.26
C ARG A 165 6.88 6.00 -19.14
N LEU A 166 6.14 5.15 -19.86
CA LEU A 166 6.74 4.29 -20.87
C LEU A 166 7.13 5.14 -22.08
N PRO A 167 8.31 4.93 -22.69
CA PRO A 167 8.61 5.49 -23.99
C PRO A 167 7.56 4.99 -24.99
N GLY A 168 6.98 5.92 -25.76
CA GLY A 168 5.95 5.66 -26.77
C GLY A 168 6.51 4.93 -27.97
#